data_37e400808be5558291ce107ac6b0cf5b
#
_entry.id   37e400808be5558291ce107ac6b0cf5b
#
_cell.length_a   1.000
_cell.length_b   1.000
_cell.length_c   1.000
_cell.angle_alpha   90.00
_cell.angle_beta   90.00
_cell.angle_gamma   90.00
#
_symmetry.space_group_name_H-M   'P 1'
#
loop_
_entity.id
_entity.type
_entity.pdbx_description
1 polymer ?
#
loop_
_entity_poly.entity_id
_entity_poly.type
_entity_poly.pdbx_seq_one_letter_code
_entity_poly.pdbx_strand_id
1 'polypeptide(L)'
;MSCPRLLTALILFCLPGYAGSLQLNSFALDTSRFRVTEFAVLGLPISMLPLADGSLAVGGYADGIVRFADFNHDRIADGPATTIYAAPGARLGLIQAGAYLIDSNFGTYFSGNNTPSITVLKPGATPDAPLTPVGSLQFGFPPDWEHNQPGIAARPTPGQPGSFDLVFNVGSEYDHVRSSHTVQLSGLLAGTVEGDSLYMVTLNLSGSQPTASGLRKVAGGIRNVVGMGFQPGTGDFYFLDNAIDGPGPDGDEPPQAEEINRIVSADFGNGTPPDFGYPICYVEYRTGAHIGSGCIQPFFAIQPLANGTLLGSESEGVTQFDFAPANFPVGFNNGIFIGFSGKGGTGAANEENAVGYYDFNSGNYIHFSENSQDGVYNPIGIRSSVDALYIADYGAGVVYQVTATSPEPGSLVLGTAGMTVLLLLSRKKDRPSPPTV
;
A
#
# COMPACT_ATOMS: atom_id res chain seq x y z
N MET A 1 32.80 -44.81 -2.90
CA MET A 1 32.68 -44.25 -1.55
C MET A 1 32.20 -42.83 -1.70
N SER A 2 30.88 -42.62 -1.61
CA SER A 2 30.22 -41.32 -1.74
C SER A 2 29.97 -40.77 -0.35
N CYS A 3 30.57 -39.62 -0.11
CA CYS A 3 30.38 -38.85 1.14
C CYS A 3 29.05 -38.09 1.07
N PRO A 4 28.12 -38.24 2.01
CA PRO A 4 26.91 -37.40 2.02
C PRO A 4 27.26 -36.01 2.58
N ARG A 5 26.98 -34.97 1.79
CA ARG A 5 27.02 -33.60 2.26
C ARG A 5 25.85 -33.35 3.21
N LEU A 6 26.15 -33.22 4.50
CA LEU A 6 25.25 -32.68 5.48
C LEU A 6 24.99 -31.21 5.15
N LEU A 7 23.79 -30.89 4.71
CA LEU A 7 23.30 -29.53 4.59
C LEU A 7 22.83 -29.11 5.98
N THR A 8 23.70 -28.41 6.73
CA THR A 8 23.32 -27.77 7.98
C THR A 8 22.48 -26.55 7.62
N ALA A 9 21.16 -26.63 7.78
CA ALA A 9 20.29 -25.49 7.72
C ALA A 9 20.64 -24.56 8.89
N LEU A 10 21.33 -23.47 8.60
CA LEU A 10 21.55 -22.38 9.53
C LEU A 10 20.21 -21.65 9.67
N ILE A 11 19.43 -22.00 10.68
CA ILE A 11 18.30 -21.17 11.13
C ILE A 11 18.95 -19.95 11.78
N LEU A 12 19.04 -18.86 10.99
CA LEU A 12 19.36 -17.56 11.54
C LEU A 12 18.15 -17.15 12.41
N PHE A 13 18.25 -17.39 13.69
CA PHE A 13 17.47 -16.63 14.66
C PHE A 13 17.92 -15.17 14.51
N CYS A 14 17.12 -14.33 13.87
CA CYS A 14 17.25 -12.90 14.04
C CYS A 14 17.09 -12.62 15.53
N LEU A 15 18.20 -12.36 16.19
CA LEU A 15 18.18 -11.70 17.48
C LEU A 15 17.43 -10.38 17.28
N PRO A 16 16.59 -9.95 18.23
CA PRO A 16 16.02 -8.61 18.19
C PRO A 16 17.19 -7.64 18.44
N GLY A 17 17.87 -7.27 17.38
CA GLY A 17 18.90 -6.27 17.38
C GLY A 17 18.28 -5.00 16.87
N TYR A 18 18.12 -4.03 17.77
CA TYR A 18 17.92 -2.60 17.54
C TYR A 18 17.15 -2.29 16.24
N ALA A 19 15.85 -2.52 16.25
CA ALA A 19 14.97 -1.83 15.33
C ALA A 19 14.97 -0.36 15.76
N GLY A 20 15.63 0.49 15.00
CA GLY A 20 15.47 1.92 15.17
C GLY A 20 14.00 2.25 14.97
N SER A 21 13.43 3.15 15.76
CA SER A 21 12.05 3.58 15.58
C SER A 21 11.90 4.33 14.25
N LEU A 22 10.78 4.17 13.55
CA LEU A 22 10.45 4.97 12.38
C LEU A 22 10.63 6.47 12.71
N GLN A 23 11.52 7.15 11.99
CA GLN A 23 11.75 8.57 12.13
C GLN A 23 11.03 9.33 11.03
N LEU A 24 10.25 10.34 11.39
CA LEU A 24 9.65 11.25 10.42
C LEU A 24 10.68 12.28 9.96
N ASN A 25 10.60 12.67 8.70
CA ASN A 25 11.55 13.59 8.08
C ASN A 25 11.36 15.03 8.57
N SER A 26 12.11 15.40 9.61
CA SER A 26 12.06 16.72 10.22
C SER A 26 12.49 17.88 9.30
N PHE A 27 13.14 17.60 8.18
CA PHE A 27 13.50 18.59 7.18
C PHE A 27 12.35 18.91 6.21
N ALA A 28 11.45 17.93 5.98
CA ALA A 28 10.35 18.07 5.04
C ALA A 28 9.02 18.44 5.71
N LEU A 29 8.85 18.14 7.01
CA LEU A 29 7.59 18.33 7.72
C LEU A 29 7.76 18.73 9.19
N ASP A 30 6.73 19.35 9.76
CA ASP A 30 6.63 19.57 11.20
C ASP A 30 6.22 18.25 11.88
N THR A 31 7.20 17.52 12.40
CA THR A 31 7.02 16.21 13.02
C THR A 31 6.17 16.26 14.30
N SER A 32 6.05 17.43 14.95
CA SER A 32 5.22 17.60 16.15
C SER A 32 3.72 17.40 15.89
N ARG A 33 3.31 17.45 14.63
CA ARG A 33 1.94 17.23 14.18
C ARG A 33 1.55 15.75 14.12
N PHE A 34 2.50 14.85 14.33
CA PHE A 34 2.32 13.40 14.23
C PHE A 34 2.85 12.68 15.45
N ARG A 35 2.23 11.57 15.76
CA ARG A 35 2.71 10.58 16.72
C ARG A 35 2.98 9.29 16.00
N VAL A 36 4.18 8.74 16.15
CA VAL A 36 4.57 7.41 15.69
C VAL A 36 4.55 6.44 16.87
N THR A 37 3.97 5.26 16.67
CA THR A 37 3.94 4.18 17.67
C THR A 37 4.32 2.88 16.99
N GLU A 38 5.14 2.05 17.62
CA GLU A 38 5.31 0.65 17.24
C GLU A 38 4.04 -0.09 17.65
N PHE A 39 3.19 -0.35 16.65
CA PHE A 39 1.88 -0.95 16.90
C PHE A 39 1.98 -2.44 17.20
N ALA A 40 2.76 -3.18 16.41
CA ALA A 40 2.88 -4.63 16.52
C ALA A 40 4.22 -5.13 15.95
N VAL A 41 4.64 -6.32 16.40
CA VAL A 41 5.79 -7.03 15.87
C VAL A 41 5.33 -8.33 15.20
N LEU A 42 5.75 -8.55 13.97
CA LEU A 42 5.46 -9.75 13.18
C LEU A 42 6.63 -10.01 12.24
N GLY A 43 7.06 -11.26 12.14
CA GLY A 43 8.09 -11.63 11.16
C GLY A 43 7.67 -11.30 9.73
N LEU A 44 8.40 -10.40 9.06
CA LEU A 44 8.23 -10.06 7.66
C LEU A 44 6.78 -9.62 7.28
N PRO A 45 6.21 -8.56 7.90
CA PRO A 45 4.88 -8.05 7.55
C PRO A 45 4.89 -7.41 6.15
N ILE A 46 3.84 -7.64 5.35
CA ILE A 46 3.77 -7.14 3.98
C ILE A 46 2.50 -6.32 3.77
N SER A 47 1.32 -6.93 3.92
CA SER A 47 0.04 -6.29 3.65
C SER A 47 -0.78 -6.10 4.92
N MET A 48 -1.59 -5.07 4.96
CA MET A 48 -2.38 -4.71 6.14
C MET A 48 -3.81 -4.34 5.74
N LEU A 49 -4.74 -4.56 6.66
CA LEU A 49 -6.12 -4.14 6.52
C LEU A 49 -6.69 -3.75 7.89
N PRO A 50 -6.96 -2.45 8.14
CA PRO A 50 -7.74 -2.03 9.29
C PRO A 50 -9.15 -2.62 9.21
N LEU A 51 -9.60 -3.25 10.29
CA LEU A 51 -10.90 -3.87 10.39
C LEU A 51 -11.91 -2.94 11.09
N ALA A 52 -13.20 -3.18 10.85
CA ALA A 52 -14.27 -2.33 11.37
C ALA A 52 -14.36 -2.31 12.91
N ASP A 53 -13.80 -3.29 13.59
CA ASP A 53 -13.74 -3.38 15.05
C ASP A 53 -12.52 -2.68 15.67
N GLY A 54 -11.74 -1.95 14.86
CA GLY A 54 -10.54 -1.23 15.27
C GLY A 54 -9.26 -2.09 15.31
N SER A 55 -9.35 -3.38 15.05
CA SER A 55 -8.18 -4.25 14.93
C SER A 55 -7.51 -4.15 13.57
N LEU A 56 -6.30 -4.69 13.45
CA LEU A 56 -5.52 -4.74 12.23
C LEU A 56 -5.29 -6.18 11.80
N ALA A 57 -5.70 -6.54 10.58
CA ALA A 57 -5.26 -7.77 9.94
C ALA A 57 -3.95 -7.51 9.21
N VAL A 58 -2.96 -8.39 9.40
CA VAL A 58 -1.64 -8.28 8.79
C VAL A 58 -1.32 -9.58 8.07
N GLY A 59 -0.98 -9.49 6.81
CA GLY A 59 -0.46 -10.56 5.99
C GLY A 59 1.06 -10.51 5.95
N GLY A 60 1.71 -11.60 6.37
CA GLY A 60 3.16 -11.73 6.35
C GLY A 60 3.65 -12.70 5.29
N TYR A 61 4.97 -12.95 5.28
CA TYR A 61 5.59 -13.86 4.34
C TYR A 61 5.28 -15.33 4.65
N ALA A 62 5.25 -15.71 5.93
CA ALA A 62 5.12 -17.13 6.35
C ALA A 62 3.89 -17.42 7.21
N ASP A 63 3.38 -16.41 7.93
CA ASP A 63 2.45 -16.62 9.04
C ASP A 63 0.96 -16.64 8.63
N GLY A 64 0.70 -16.50 7.33
CA GLY A 64 -0.67 -16.37 6.87
C GLY A 64 -1.22 -14.96 7.10
N ILE A 65 -2.47 -14.86 7.56
CA ILE A 65 -3.07 -13.61 8.00
C ILE A 65 -3.28 -13.70 9.51
N VAL A 66 -2.69 -12.76 10.23
CA VAL A 66 -2.85 -12.62 11.67
C VAL A 66 -3.64 -11.36 11.99
N ARG A 67 -4.33 -11.35 13.12
CA ARG A 67 -5.07 -10.20 13.64
C ARG A 67 -4.41 -9.70 14.90
N PHE A 68 -4.23 -8.39 14.98
CA PHE A 68 -3.84 -7.66 16.17
C PHE A 68 -5.02 -6.82 16.65
N ALA A 69 -5.31 -6.87 17.93
CA ALA A 69 -6.34 -6.03 18.56
C ALA A 69 -5.69 -4.99 19.47
N ASP A 70 -6.31 -3.83 19.58
CA ASP A 70 -5.98 -2.76 20.51
C ASP A 70 -7.26 -2.42 21.29
N PHE A 71 -7.53 -3.16 22.39
CA PHE A 71 -8.77 -3.04 23.17
C PHE A 71 -8.76 -1.81 24.08
N ASN A 72 -7.57 -1.38 24.49
CA ASN A 72 -7.40 -0.25 25.41
C ASN A 72 -7.21 1.09 24.65
N HIS A 73 -7.10 1.04 23.32
CA HIS A 73 -6.92 2.18 22.41
C HIS A 73 -5.68 3.03 22.71
N ASP A 74 -4.60 2.41 23.19
CA ASP A 74 -3.32 3.08 23.44
C ASP A 74 -2.42 3.12 22.20
N ARG A 75 -2.86 2.46 21.10
CA ARG A 75 -2.17 2.36 19.81
C ARG A 75 -1.02 1.37 19.80
N ILE A 76 -1.05 0.42 20.71
CA ILE A 76 -0.17 -0.74 20.79
C ILE A 76 -1.06 -1.97 20.80
N ALA A 77 -0.70 -2.99 20.05
CA ALA A 77 -1.49 -4.21 20.01
C ALA A 77 -1.49 -4.92 21.39
N ASP A 78 -2.67 -5.30 21.87
CA ASP A 78 -2.87 -6.02 23.12
C ASP A 78 -2.60 -7.52 22.95
N GLY A 79 -1.48 -7.99 23.47
CA GLY A 79 -1.15 -9.42 23.49
C GLY A 79 -0.65 -9.97 22.15
N PRO A 80 -0.54 -11.29 22.04
CA PRO A 80 -0.02 -11.95 20.84
C PRO A 80 -1.04 -11.87 19.68
N ALA A 81 -0.50 -11.90 18.45
CA ALA A 81 -1.31 -12.02 17.26
C ALA A 81 -2.18 -13.30 17.25
N THR A 82 -3.41 -13.18 16.78
CA THR A 82 -4.27 -14.34 16.50
C THR A 82 -4.20 -14.70 15.02
N THR A 83 -3.79 -15.92 14.69
CA THR A 83 -3.83 -16.41 13.30
C THR A 83 -5.28 -16.62 12.89
N ILE A 84 -5.77 -15.82 11.94
CA ILE A 84 -7.13 -15.93 11.41
C ILE A 84 -7.19 -16.65 10.06
N TYR A 85 -6.05 -16.80 9.37
CA TYR A 85 -5.96 -17.61 8.14
C TYR A 85 -4.56 -18.19 8.01
N ALA A 86 -4.45 -19.49 8.22
CA ALA A 86 -3.20 -20.22 8.12
C ALA A 86 -3.01 -20.78 6.70
N ALA A 87 -2.29 -20.07 5.87
CA ALA A 87 -1.88 -20.54 4.54
C ALA A 87 -0.48 -20.01 4.23
N PRO A 88 0.41 -20.81 3.64
CA PRO A 88 1.77 -20.38 3.32
C PRO A 88 1.78 -19.37 2.18
N GLY A 89 2.86 -18.60 2.09
CA GLY A 89 3.15 -17.69 0.98
C GLY A 89 3.06 -16.22 1.35
N ALA A 90 3.74 -15.41 0.56
CA ALA A 90 3.78 -13.96 0.75
C ALA A 90 2.50 -13.29 0.27
N ARG A 91 1.98 -12.37 1.08
CA ARG A 91 0.70 -11.69 0.85
C ARG A 91 0.92 -10.25 0.45
N LEU A 92 0.78 -9.98 -0.84
CA LEU A 92 1.01 -8.66 -1.39
C LEU A 92 -0.20 -7.74 -1.31
N GLY A 93 -1.40 -8.30 -1.19
CA GLY A 93 -2.61 -7.50 -1.09
C GLY A 93 -3.61 -8.12 -0.13
N LEU A 94 -4.12 -7.31 0.78
CA LEU A 94 -5.22 -7.65 1.67
C LEU A 94 -6.23 -6.53 1.64
N ILE A 95 -7.43 -6.80 1.09
CA ILE A 95 -8.47 -5.79 0.91
C ILE A 95 -9.82 -6.32 1.38
N GLN A 96 -10.75 -5.41 1.64
CA GLN A 96 -12.12 -5.75 2.01
C GLN A 96 -13.08 -5.53 0.83
N ALA A 97 -13.97 -6.49 0.58
CA ALA A 97 -15.07 -6.40 -0.37
C ALA A 97 -16.38 -6.81 0.35
N GLY A 98 -17.16 -5.84 0.74
CA GLY A 98 -18.33 -6.07 1.58
C GLY A 98 -17.97 -6.72 2.91
N ALA A 99 -18.55 -7.90 3.17
CA ALA A 99 -18.26 -8.69 4.38
C ALA A 99 -17.05 -9.64 4.19
N TYR A 100 -16.45 -9.73 3.01
CA TYR A 100 -15.36 -10.66 2.70
C TYR A 100 -14.01 -9.94 2.72
N LEU A 101 -12.96 -10.70 3.04
CA LEU A 101 -11.59 -10.30 2.79
C LEU A 101 -11.12 -10.94 1.48
N ILE A 102 -10.30 -10.22 0.73
CA ILE A 102 -9.66 -10.74 -0.48
C ILE A 102 -8.15 -10.69 -0.24
N ASP A 103 -7.52 -11.85 -0.36
CA ASP A 103 -6.10 -12.08 -0.13
C ASP A 103 -5.40 -12.36 -1.46
N SER A 104 -4.38 -11.59 -1.78
CA SER A 104 -3.48 -11.85 -2.89
C SER A 104 -2.20 -12.48 -2.40
N ASN A 105 -1.97 -13.70 -2.81
CA ASN A 105 -0.84 -14.52 -2.43
C ASN A 105 -0.04 -14.91 -3.68
N PHE A 106 1.26 -14.65 -3.71
CA PHE A 106 2.10 -15.07 -4.82
C PHE A 106 2.87 -16.39 -4.57
N GLY A 107 2.53 -17.09 -3.47
CA GLY A 107 3.15 -18.37 -3.15
C GLY A 107 4.44 -18.22 -2.36
N THR A 108 5.26 -19.27 -2.39
CA THR A 108 6.53 -19.29 -1.66
C THR A 108 7.70 -19.14 -2.63
N TYR A 109 8.36 -17.99 -2.58
CA TYR A 109 9.46 -17.63 -3.47
C TYR A 109 10.61 -18.65 -3.52
N PHE A 110 10.85 -19.36 -2.42
CA PHE A 110 11.97 -20.29 -2.29
C PHE A 110 11.66 -21.77 -2.59
N SER A 111 10.40 -22.16 -2.81
CA SER A 111 10.03 -23.58 -2.95
C SER A 111 9.79 -24.05 -4.38
N GLY A 112 9.88 -23.18 -5.38
CA GLY A 112 9.63 -23.53 -6.78
C GLY A 112 8.17 -23.90 -7.11
N ASN A 113 7.27 -23.90 -6.13
CA ASN A 113 5.84 -24.16 -6.28
C ASN A 113 5.05 -22.85 -6.17
N ASN A 114 5.36 -21.91 -7.04
CA ASN A 114 4.61 -20.65 -7.12
C ASN A 114 3.32 -20.87 -7.90
N THR A 115 2.20 -20.91 -7.18
CA THR A 115 0.87 -20.79 -7.79
C THR A 115 0.23 -19.52 -7.21
N PRO A 116 0.49 -18.36 -7.80
CA PRO A 116 -0.13 -17.13 -7.35
C PRO A 116 -1.65 -17.24 -7.40
N SER A 117 -2.31 -16.65 -6.42
CA SER A 117 -3.76 -16.74 -6.31
C SER A 117 -4.36 -15.51 -5.63
N ILE A 118 -5.59 -15.20 -5.99
CA ILE A 118 -6.44 -14.25 -5.28
C ILE A 118 -7.58 -15.03 -4.65
N THR A 119 -7.63 -15.05 -3.32
CA THR A 119 -8.56 -15.88 -2.55
C THR A 119 -9.62 -15.02 -1.87
N VAL A 120 -10.88 -15.38 -2.03
CA VAL A 120 -12.01 -14.79 -1.31
C VAL A 120 -12.19 -15.51 0.00
N LEU A 121 -12.05 -14.79 1.11
CA LEU A 121 -12.09 -15.30 2.47
C LEU A 121 -13.36 -14.80 3.17
N LYS A 122 -14.16 -15.72 3.67
CA LYS A 122 -15.36 -15.42 4.45
C LYS A 122 -14.98 -15.34 5.94
N PRO A 123 -15.30 -14.23 6.63
CA PRO A 123 -15.10 -14.12 8.06
C PRO A 123 -15.93 -15.14 8.85
N GLY A 124 -15.39 -15.57 9.99
CA GLY A 124 -16.09 -16.41 10.95
C GLY A 124 -17.11 -15.62 11.80
N ALA A 125 -17.67 -16.28 12.82
CA ALA A 125 -18.70 -15.70 13.66
C ALA A 125 -18.18 -14.62 14.63
N THR A 126 -16.91 -14.64 14.95
CA THR A 126 -16.22 -13.66 15.79
C THR A 126 -14.99 -13.12 15.07
N PRO A 127 -14.47 -11.95 15.46
CA PRO A 127 -13.27 -11.39 14.83
C PRO A 127 -12.03 -12.30 14.85
N ASP A 128 -11.89 -13.12 15.90
CA ASP A 128 -10.79 -14.07 16.06
C ASP A 128 -11.07 -15.46 15.44
N ALA A 129 -12.27 -15.67 14.91
CA ALA A 129 -12.58 -16.94 14.27
C ALA A 129 -11.84 -17.07 12.94
N PRO A 130 -11.39 -18.30 12.58
CA PRO A 130 -10.70 -18.53 11.32
C PRO A 130 -11.52 -18.06 10.12
N LEU A 131 -10.84 -17.42 9.17
CA LEU A 131 -11.38 -17.11 7.85
C LEU A 131 -11.51 -18.41 7.03
N THR A 132 -12.59 -18.52 6.27
CA THR A 132 -12.84 -19.68 5.42
C THR A 132 -12.66 -19.29 3.95
N PRO A 133 -11.75 -19.94 3.19
CA PRO A 133 -11.66 -19.72 1.75
C PRO A 133 -12.93 -20.26 1.07
N VAL A 134 -13.58 -19.41 0.28
CA VAL A 134 -14.84 -19.74 -0.40
C VAL A 134 -14.71 -19.71 -1.93
N GLY A 135 -13.57 -19.30 -2.45
CA GLY A 135 -13.22 -19.33 -3.86
C GLY A 135 -11.88 -18.67 -4.11
N SER A 136 -11.22 -19.04 -5.20
CA SER A 136 -9.96 -18.42 -5.61
C SER A 136 -9.86 -18.27 -7.13
N LEU A 137 -9.18 -17.21 -7.56
CA LEU A 137 -8.66 -17.07 -8.92
C LEU A 137 -7.19 -17.48 -8.87
N GLN A 138 -6.80 -18.45 -9.66
CA GLN A 138 -5.45 -19.00 -9.72
C GLN A 138 -4.76 -18.61 -11.02
N PHE A 139 -3.46 -18.34 -10.96
CA PHE A 139 -2.65 -17.90 -12.09
C PHE A 139 -1.64 -18.99 -12.47
N GLY A 140 -1.80 -19.56 -13.65
CA GLY A 140 -0.86 -20.50 -14.25
C GLY A 140 0.20 -19.77 -15.09
N PHE A 141 1.14 -19.11 -14.43
CA PHE A 141 2.26 -18.49 -15.12
C PHE A 141 3.17 -19.55 -15.76
N PRO A 142 3.69 -19.31 -16.97
CA PRO A 142 4.82 -20.07 -17.49
C PRO A 142 6.02 -20.05 -16.53
N PRO A 143 6.92 -21.05 -16.62
CA PRO A 143 8.19 -21.01 -15.88
C PRO A 143 8.99 -19.74 -16.19
N ASP A 144 9.76 -19.29 -15.21
CA ASP A 144 10.68 -18.14 -15.32
C ASP A 144 10.01 -16.78 -15.59
N TRP A 145 8.72 -16.65 -15.27
CA TRP A 145 8.00 -15.39 -15.32
C TRP A 145 8.47 -14.48 -14.16
N GLU A 146 9.06 -13.33 -14.50
CA GLU A 146 9.72 -12.45 -13.51
C GLU A 146 8.70 -11.77 -12.58
N HIS A 147 7.65 -11.14 -13.12
CA HIS A 147 6.69 -10.36 -12.33
C HIS A 147 5.35 -11.11 -12.16
N ASN A 148 5.37 -12.18 -11.39
CA ASN A 148 4.22 -13.06 -11.15
C ASN A 148 3.41 -12.72 -9.89
N GLN A 149 3.54 -11.50 -9.37
CA GLN A 149 2.94 -11.06 -8.13
C GLN A 149 1.66 -10.24 -8.41
N PRO A 150 0.45 -10.80 -8.20
CA PRO A 150 -0.77 -10.05 -8.46
C PRO A 150 -1.06 -9.03 -7.35
N GLY A 151 -0.79 -7.75 -7.60
CA GLY A 151 -1.37 -6.64 -6.84
C GLY A 151 -2.88 -6.61 -7.03
N ILE A 152 -3.64 -6.11 -6.05
CA ILE A 152 -5.11 -6.09 -6.11
C ILE A 152 -5.72 -4.78 -5.61
N ALA A 153 -6.85 -4.40 -6.20
CA ALA A 153 -7.76 -3.38 -5.69
C ALA A 153 -9.21 -3.79 -5.94
N ALA A 154 -10.13 -3.30 -5.12
CA ALA A 154 -11.55 -3.52 -5.37
C ALA A 154 -12.39 -2.28 -5.05
N ARG A 155 -13.52 -2.16 -5.74
CA ARG A 155 -14.58 -1.19 -5.44
C ARG A 155 -15.96 -1.84 -5.60
N PRO A 156 -17.01 -1.32 -4.98
CA PRO A 156 -18.38 -1.73 -5.33
C PRO A 156 -18.64 -1.56 -6.83
N THR A 157 -19.21 -2.56 -7.48
CA THR A 157 -19.59 -2.45 -8.91
C THR A 157 -20.74 -1.46 -9.06
N PRO A 158 -20.59 -0.41 -9.88
CA PRO A 158 -21.65 0.58 -10.05
C PRO A 158 -22.99 -0.05 -10.46
N GLY A 159 -24.06 0.25 -9.73
CA GLY A 159 -25.40 -0.25 -10.01
C GLY A 159 -25.67 -1.73 -9.74
N GLN A 160 -24.71 -2.46 -9.13
CA GLN A 160 -24.84 -3.90 -8.85
C GLN A 160 -24.59 -4.20 -7.34
N PRO A 161 -25.58 -4.09 -6.47
CA PRO A 161 -25.44 -4.38 -5.06
C PRO A 161 -24.90 -5.79 -4.79
N GLY A 162 -23.91 -5.90 -3.87
CA GLY A 162 -23.26 -7.16 -3.53
C GLY A 162 -22.25 -7.66 -4.55
N SER A 163 -21.98 -6.86 -5.59
CA SER A 163 -20.90 -7.12 -6.57
C SER A 163 -19.78 -6.11 -6.41
N PHE A 164 -18.56 -6.56 -6.73
CA PHE A 164 -17.34 -5.75 -6.63
C PHE A 164 -16.50 -5.91 -7.88
N ASP A 165 -16.02 -4.79 -8.43
CA ASP A 165 -14.99 -4.79 -9.44
C ASP A 165 -13.66 -5.09 -8.76
N LEU A 166 -13.08 -6.25 -9.01
CA LEU A 166 -11.74 -6.65 -8.55
C LEU A 166 -10.76 -6.41 -9.70
N VAL A 167 -9.79 -5.53 -9.47
CA VAL A 167 -8.66 -5.28 -10.36
C VAL A 167 -7.46 -6.07 -9.90
N PHE A 168 -6.69 -6.62 -10.84
CA PHE A 168 -5.43 -7.30 -10.58
C PHE A 168 -4.45 -7.07 -11.73
N ASN A 169 -3.14 -7.10 -11.40
CA ASN A 169 -2.12 -7.06 -12.43
C ASN A 169 -1.70 -8.47 -12.87
N VAL A 170 -1.27 -8.53 -14.11
CA VAL A 170 -0.43 -9.58 -14.66
C VAL A 170 0.83 -8.87 -15.16
N GLY A 171 1.86 -8.87 -14.32
CA GLY A 171 3.09 -8.16 -14.60
C GLY A 171 3.85 -8.70 -15.81
N SER A 172 4.94 -8.08 -16.16
CA SER A 172 5.74 -8.46 -17.31
C SER A 172 6.45 -9.80 -17.11
N GLU A 173 6.55 -10.55 -18.21
CA GLU A 173 7.31 -11.79 -18.26
C GLU A 173 8.83 -11.54 -18.12
N TYR A 174 9.29 -10.40 -18.65
CA TYR A 174 10.70 -9.99 -18.67
C TYR A 174 10.86 -8.58 -18.13
N ASP A 175 12.09 -8.19 -17.83
CA ASP A 175 12.38 -6.87 -17.30
C ASP A 175 12.47 -5.75 -18.38
N HIS A 176 12.92 -6.06 -19.59
CA HIS A 176 13.22 -5.06 -20.62
C HIS A 176 12.44 -5.21 -21.93
N VAL A 177 11.59 -6.22 -22.03
CA VAL A 177 10.83 -6.50 -23.26
C VAL A 177 9.38 -6.87 -22.93
N ARG A 178 8.48 -6.60 -23.87
CA ARG A 178 7.07 -7.01 -23.75
C ARG A 178 6.95 -8.53 -23.58
N SER A 179 6.00 -8.93 -22.76
CA SER A 179 5.62 -10.34 -22.58
C SER A 179 5.20 -10.97 -23.91
N SER A 180 5.67 -12.19 -24.13
CA SER A 180 5.40 -12.96 -25.36
C SER A 180 4.43 -14.11 -25.13
N HIS A 181 4.26 -14.53 -23.88
CA HIS A 181 3.36 -15.62 -23.50
C HIS A 181 2.12 -15.08 -22.77
N THR A 182 1.19 -15.99 -22.53
CA THR A 182 -0.06 -15.73 -21.82
C THR A 182 -0.12 -16.52 -20.52
N VAL A 183 -0.89 -16.00 -19.56
CA VAL A 183 -1.15 -16.63 -18.27
C VAL A 183 -2.54 -17.27 -18.28
N GLN A 184 -2.64 -18.50 -17.79
CA GLN A 184 -3.89 -19.22 -17.66
C GLN A 184 -4.55 -18.91 -16.32
N LEU A 185 -5.82 -18.50 -16.37
CA LEU A 185 -6.66 -18.34 -15.19
C LEU A 185 -7.52 -19.58 -14.96
N SER A 186 -7.69 -19.93 -13.68
CA SER A 186 -8.57 -21.04 -13.25
C SER A 186 -9.26 -20.72 -11.91
N GLY A 187 -10.12 -21.62 -11.46
CA GLY A 187 -10.88 -21.43 -10.21
C GLY A 187 -12.18 -20.67 -10.42
N LEU A 188 -12.37 -19.51 -9.77
CA LEU A 188 -13.60 -18.69 -9.88
C LEU A 188 -13.91 -18.28 -11.31
N LEU A 189 -12.90 -18.13 -12.14
CA LEU A 189 -13.02 -17.82 -13.56
C LEU A 189 -11.91 -18.53 -14.32
N ALA A 190 -12.28 -19.19 -15.43
CA ALA A 190 -11.32 -19.72 -16.39
C ALA A 190 -11.13 -18.72 -17.55
N GLY A 191 -9.89 -18.57 -18.01
CA GLY A 191 -9.57 -17.66 -19.10
C GLY A 191 -8.08 -17.59 -19.38
N THR A 192 -7.72 -16.76 -20.35
CA THR A 192 -6.32 -16.50 -20.72
C THR A 192 -6.12 -14.99 -20.71
N VAL A 193 -5.01 -14.54 -20.13
CA VAL A 193 -4.64 -13.14 -20.02
C VAL A 193 -3.22 -12.91 -20.53
N GLU A 194 -2.94 -11.74 -21.04
CA GLU A 194 -1.62 -11.30 -21.47
C GLU A 194 -0.87 -10.69 -20.28
N GLY A 195 0.46 -10.74 -20.29
CA GLY A 195 1.30 -9.94 -19.41
C GLY A 195 1.24 -8.44 -19.66
N ASP A 196 2.05 -7.69 -18.95
CA ASP A 196 2.18 -6.23 -19.07
C ASP A 196 0.82 -5.50 -18.93
N SER A 197 -0.09 -6.00 -18.06
CA SER A 197 -1.48 -5.60 -18.12
C SER A 197 -2.20 -5.61 -16.77
N LEU A 198 -3.16 -4.70 -16.62
CA LEU A 198 -4.17 -4.76 -15.58
C LEU A 198 -5.47 -5.34 -16.12
N TYR A 199 -6.07 -6.21 -15.36
CA TYR A 199 -7.36 -6.82 -15.64
C TYR A 199 -8.37 -6.53 -14.55
N MET A 200 -9.65 -6.58 -14.92
CA MET A 200 -10.76 -6.49 -13.99
C MET A 200 -11.73 -7.64 -14.19
N VAL A 201 -12.26 -8.15 -13.09
CA VAL A 201 -13.41 -9.06 -13.04
C VAL A 201 -14.48 -8.52 -12.11
N THR A 202 -15.74 -8.83 -12.36
CA THR A 202 -16.81 -8.57 -11.40
C THR A 202 -17.00 -9.79 -10.51
N LEU A 203 -16.73 -9.63 -9.21
CA LEU A 203 -17.03 -10.60 -8.17
C LEU A 203 -18.44 -10.38 -7.64
N ASN A 204 -19.32 -11.38 -7.73
CA ASN A 204 -20.60 -11.36 -7.04
C ASN A 204 -20.47 -12.12 -5.72
N LEU A 205 -20.67 -11.41 -4.62
CA LEU A 205 -20.54 -11.89 -3.24
C LEU A 205 -21.89 -12.00 -2.50
N SER A 206 -23.01 -11.79 -3.21
CA SER A 206 -24.36 -11.83 -2.62
C SER A 206 -24.91 -13.25 -2.41
N GLY A 207 -24.35 -14.24 -3.12
CA GLY A 207 -24.75 -15.65 -3.03
C GLY A 207 -24.08 -16.42 -1.89
N SER A 208 -24.40 -17.73 -1.81
CA SER A 208 -23.75 -18.64 -0.86
C SER A 208 -22.29 -18.95 -1.24
N GLN A 209 -21.97 -18.82 -2.52
CA GLN A 209 -20.63 -18.97 -3.09
C GLN A 209 -20.32 -17.75 -3.96
N PRO A 210 -19.10 -17.22 -3.91
CA PRO A 210 -18.67 -16.16 -4.82
C PRO A 210 -18.62 -16.67 -6.25
N THR A 211 -18.93 -15.77 -7.18
CA THR A 211 -18.74 -16.02 -8.63
C THR A 211 -17.98 -14.85 -9.25
N ALA A 212 -17.21 -15.11 -10.29
CA ALA A 212 -16.51 -14.10 -11.05
C ALA A 212 -16.95 -14.12 -12.51
N SER A 213 -17.05 -12.94 -13.13
CA SER A 213 -17.44 -12.78 -14.54
C SER A 213 -16.86 -11.50 -15.13
N GLY A 214 -17.04 -11.28 -16.42
CA GLY A 214 -16.71 -10.01 -17.07
C GLY A 214 -15.22 -9.69 -17.11
N LEU A 215 -14.37 -10.73 -17.27
CA LEU A 215 -12.92 -10.52 -17.43
C LEU A 215 -12.65 -9.55 -18.59
N ARG A 216 -11.94 -8.47 -18.29
CA ARG A 216 -11.53 -7.48 -19.28
C ARG A 216 -10.22 -6.80 -18.89
N LYS A 217 -9.42 -6.46 -19.88
CA LYS A 217 -8.23 -5.64 -19.74
C LYS A 217 -8.65 -4.20 -19.46
N VAL A 218 -8.02 -3.54 -18.49
CA VAL A 218 -8.28 -2.14 -18.13
C VAL A 218 -7.08 -1.22 -18.35
N ALA A 219 -5.88 -1.79 -18.48
CA ALA A 219 -4.67 -1.08 -18.87
C ALA A 219 -3.66 -2.05 -19.47
N GLY A 220 -2.72 -1.54 -20.26
CA GLY A 220 -1.56 -2.27 -20.78
C GLY A 220 -0.32 -1.42 -20.73
N GLY A 221 0.82 -2.02 -21.12
CA GLY A 221 2.10 -1.33 -21.14
C GLY A 221 2.60 -0.98 -19.74
N ILE A 222 2.49 -1.92 -18.83
CA ILE A 222 2.97 -1.85 -17.44
C ILE A 222 3.99 -2.96 -17.17
N ARG A 223 4.92 -2.74 -16.25
CA ARG A 223 5.92 -3.73 -15.87
C ARG A 223 5.49 -4.54 -14.65
N ASN A 224 5.40 -3.90 -13.50
CA ASN A 224 5.12 -4.58 -12.23
C ASN A 224 4.34 -3.68 -11.27
N VAL A 225 3.04 -3.95 -11.13
CA VAL A 225 2.14 -3.17 -10.29
C VAL A 225 1.77 -3.94 -9.03
N VAL A 226 2.30 -3.54 -7.88
CA VAL A 226 1.95 -4.10 -6.57
C VAL A 226 0.91 -3.23 -5.87
N GLY A 227 1.14 -1.92 -5.84
CA GLY A 227 0.25 -0.94 -5.22
C GLY A 227 -0.79 -0.42 -6.20
N MET A 228 -2.07 -0.53 -5.87
CA MET A 228 -3.16 0.05 -6.65
C MET A 228 -4.40 0.33 -5.79
N GLY A 229 -5.20 1.31 -6.20
CA GLY A 229 -6.40 1.69 -5.44
C GLY A 229 -7.31 2.69 -6.15
N PHE A 230 -8.56 2.75 -5.69
CA PHE A 230 -9.53 3.74 -6.13
C PHE A 230 -9.56 4.92 -5.17
N GLN A 231 -9.34 6.12 -5.68
CA GLN A 231 -9.35 7.33 -4.86
C GLN A 231 -10.74 7.55 -4.23
N PRO A 232 -10.81 7.69 -2.90
CA PRO A 232 -12.06 8.04 -2.23
C PRO A 232 -12.62 9.36 -2.77
N GLY A 233 -13.91 9.39 -3.06
CA GLY A 233 -14.62 10.60 -3.52
C GLY A 233 -14.64 10.78 -5.04
N THR A 234 -13.54 10.65 -5.76
CA THR A 234 -13.49 10.79 -7.24
C THR A 234 -13.73 9.46 -7.95
N GLY A 235 -13.29 8.35 -7.34
CA GLY A 235 -13.31 7.03 -7.96
C GLY A 235 -12.23 6.84 -9.03
N ASP A 236 -11.31 7.79 -9.20
CA ASP A 236 -10.16 7.64 -10.08
C ASP A 236 -9.30 6.48 -9.60
N PHE A 237 -8.78 5.71 -10.54
CA PHE A 237 -7.94 4.56 -10.25
C PHE A 237 -6.47 4.94 -10.37
N TYR A 238 -5.72 4.69 -9.31
CA TYR A 238 -4.28 4.92 -9.26
C TYR A 238 -3.55 3.60 -9.11
N PHE A 239 -2.36 3.53 -9.69
CA PHE A 239 -1.44 2.41 -9.50
C PHE A 239 0.01 2.87 -9.61
N LEU A 240 0.88 2.13 -8.93
CA LEU A 240 2.33 2.32 -8.98
C LEU A 240 2.92 1.30 -9.94
N ASP A 241 3.73 1.73 -10.90
CA ASP A 241 4.47 0.82 -11.77
C ASP A 241 5.96 0.91 -11.45
N ASN A 242 6.55 -0.25 -11.11
CA ASN A 242 7.97 -0.36 -10.82
C ASN A 242 8.79 -0.08 -12.06
N ALA A 243 9.85 0.70 -11.88
CA ALA A 243 10.85 1.01 -12.89
C ALA A 243 11.54 -0.24 -13.46
N ILE A 244 12.09 -0.12 -14.66
CA ILE A 244 12.94 -1.14 -15.28
C ILE A 244 14.23 -1.26 -14.46
N ASP A 245 14.58 -2.49 -14.03
CA ASP A 245 15.81 -2.76 -13.30
C ASP A 245 17.05 -2.65 -14.22
N GLY A 246 18.21 -2.54 -13.61
CA GLY A 246 19.47 -2.63 -14.30
C GLY A 246 20.30 -1.35 -14.27
N PRO A 247 21.53 -1.42 -14.79
CA PRO A 247 22.45 -0.30 -14.66
C PRO A 247 21.94 0.90 -15.43
N GLY A 248 21.46 1.88 -14.70
CA GLY A 248 21.33 3.23 -15.19
C GLY A 248 22.70 3.86 -15.47
N PRO A 249 22.75 5.16 -15.81
CA PRO A 249 24.00 5.86 -16.11
C PRO A 249 25.03 5.76 -15.00
N ASP A 250 24.62 5.65 -13.76
CA ASP A 250 25.46 5.65 -12.56
C ASP A 250 25.75 4.23 -12.01
N GLY A 251 25.31 3.17 -12.72
CA GLY A 251 25.80 1.81 -12.54
C GLY A 251 24.93 0.90 -11.66
N ASP A 252 24.12 1.42 -10.77
CA ASP A 252 23.19 0.68 -9.89
C ASP A 252 21.78 1.26 -9.88
N GLU A 253 21.57 2.40 -10.54
CA GLU A 253 20.25 3.04 -10.63
C GLU A 253 19.43 2.52 -11.81
N PRO A 254 18.09 2.52 -11.71
CA PRO A 254 17.23 2.22 -12.84
C PRO A 254 17.32 3.31 -13.91
N PRO A 255 17.19 2.97 -15.19
CA PRO A 255 17.11 3.97 -16.26
C PRO A 255 15.78 4.76 -16.22
N GLN A 256 14.76 4.19 -15.59
CA GLN A 256 13.39 4.69 -15.53
C GLN A 256 13.05 5.14 -14.10
N ALA A 257 12.31 6.24 -13.98
CA ALA A 257 11.69 6.64 -12.73
C ALA A 257 10.53 5.72 -12.38
N GLU A 258 10.30 5.50 -11.09
CA GLU A 258 9.08 4.89 -10.57
C GLU A 258 7.87 5.75 -10.94
N GLU A 259 6.75 5.13 -11.26
CA GLU A 259 5.61 5.84 -11.81
C GLU A 259 4.35 5.73 -10.94
N ILE A 260 3.73 6.88 -10.66
CA ILE A 260 2.35 6.95 -10.23
C ILE A 260 1.49 7.16 -11.48
N ASN A 261 0.66 6.19 -11.81
CA ASN A 261 -0.23 6.23 -12.95
C ASN A 261 -1.68 6.44 -12.51
N ARG A 262 -2.51 7.03 -13.40
CA ARG A 262 -3.92 7.30 -13.12
C ARG A 262 -4.80 7.01 -14.32
N ILE A 263 -5.94 6.39 -14.07
CA ILE A 263 -7.07 6.31 -15.00
C ILE A 263 -8.26 7.02 -14.35
N VAL A 264 -8.76 8.07 -14.99
CA VAL A 264 -9.94 8.79 -14.46
C VAL A 264 -11.16 7.88 -14.44
N SER A 265 -12.04 8.06 -13.45
CA SER A 265 -13.17 7.13 -13.21
C SER A 265 -14.11 6.99 -14.38
N ALA A 266 -14.26 8.02 -15.21
CA ALA A 266 -15.09 7.99 -16.41
C ALA A 266 -14.55 7.06 -17.51
N ASP A 267 -13.23 6.89 -17.57
CA ASP A 267 -12.54 6.08 -18.59
C ASP A 267 -12.22 4.67 -18.08
N PHE A 268 -12.28 4.46 -16.76
CA PHE A 268 -11.91 3.18 -16.16
C PHE A 268 -12.80 2.02 -16.60
N GLY A 269 -12.21 1.08 -17.34
CA GLY A 269 -12.90 -0.08 -17.90
C GLY A 269 -13.84 0.24 -19.07
N ASN A 270 -13.75 1.45 -19.62
CA ASN A 270 -14.52 1.92 -20.78
C ASN A 270 -13.61 2.09 -22.00
N GLY A 271 -14.11 1.72 -23.17
CA GLY A 271 -13.37 1.91 -24.42
C GLY A 271 -12.13 1.02 -24.58
N THR A 272 -11.14 1.52 -25.31
CA THR A 272 -9.85 0.85 -25.53
C THR A 272 -8.99 1.04 -24.28
N PRO A 273 -8.42 -0.05 -23.70
CA PRO A 273 -7.52 0.08 -22.56
C PRO A 273 -6.32 0.99 -22.88
N PRO A 274 -6.00 1.94 -21.99
CA PRO A 274 -4.82 2.78 -22.16
C PRO A 274 -3.53 1.96 -22.12
N ASP A 275 -2.52 2.35 -22.92
CA ASP A 275 -1.17 1.77 -22.92
C ASP A 275 -0.20 2.77 -22.30
N PHE A 276 0.39 2.40 -21.15
CA PHE A 276 1.31 3.23 -20.37
C PHE A 276 2.76 3.15 -20.85
N GLY A 277 3.04 2.27 -21.83
CA GLY A 277 4.24 2.39 -22.65
C GLY A 277 5.38 1.45 -22.33
N TYR A 278 5.41 0.77 -21.18
CA TYR A 278 6.47 -0.19 -20.87
C TYR A 278 6.68 -1.18 -22.02
N PRO A 279 7.93 -1.50 -22.42
CA PRO A 279 9.21 -0.93 -21.97
C PRO A 279 9.72 0.21 -22.89
N ILE A 280 8.89 0.72 -23.80
CA ILE A 280 9.30 1.61 -24.90
C ILE A 280 9.23 3.08 -24.48
N CYS A 281 8.25 3.43 -23.65
CA CYS A 281 8.08 4.78 -23.16
C CYS A 281 8.20 4.80 -21.64
N TYR A 282 8.95 5.78 -21.13
CA TYR A 282 9.16 6.00 -19.71
C TYR A 282 9.72 7.41 -19.44
N VAL A 283 9.78 7.79 -18.18
CA VAL A 283 10.49 9.00 -17.75
C VAL A 283 11.85 8.58 -17.22
N GLU A 284 12.91 9.18 -17.74
CA GLU A 284 14.28 8.90 -17.30
C GLU A 284 14.49 9.41 -15.86
N TYR A 285 15.13 8.57 -15.02
CA TYR A 285 15.14 8.73 -13.57
C TYR A 285 15.83 10.02 -13.10
N ARG A 286 17.01 10.37 -13.66
CA ARG A 286 17.77 11.54 -13.22
C ARG A 286 17.37 12.84 -13.91
N THR A 287 17.08 12.78 -15.20
CA THR A 287 16.84 13.99 -15.99
C THR A 287 15.38 14.39 -16.13
N GLY A 288 14.44 13.46 -15.84
CA GLY A 288 13.04 13.66 -16.10
C GLY A 288 12.68 13.72 -17.58
N ALA A 289 13.60 13.33 -18.45
CA ALA A 289 13.35 13.32 -19.89
C ALA A 289 12.34 12.22 -20.26
N HIS A 290 11.35 12.57 -21.06
CA HIS A 290 10.44 11.59 -21.62
C HIS A 290 11.11 10.82 -22.74
N ILE A 291 11.18 9.50 -22.60
CA ILE A 291 11.71 8.57 -23.59
C ILE A 291 10.52 7.90 -24.29
N GLY A 292 10.66 7.71 -25.61
CA GLY A 292 9.58 7.14 -26.43
C GLY A 292 8.52 8.16 -26.85
N SER A 293 7.49 7.69 -27.54
CA SER A 293 6.39 8.52 -28.00
C SER A 293 5.14 7.68 -28.30
N GLY A 294 3.96 8.31 -28.22
CA GLY A 294 2.68 7.64 -28.50
C GLY A 294 2.09 6.87 -27.32
N CYS A 295 2.66 6.98 -26.13
CA CYS A 295 2.20 6.35 -24.91
C CYS A 295 1.58 7.38 -23.97
N ILE A 296 0.80 6.91 -23.02
CA ILE A 296 0.27 7.75 -21.94
C ILE A 296 1.42 8.05 -20.97
N GLN A 297 1.57 9.31 -20.62
CA GLN A 297 2.56 9.73 -19.63
C GLN A 297 2.06 9.40 -18.23
N PRO A 298 2.96 9.06 -17.28
CA PRO A 298 2.59 8.87 -15.89
C PRO A 298 1.93 10.14 -15.31
N PHE A 299 1.06 9.96 -14.35
CA PHE A 299 0.49 11.06 -13.59
C PHE A 299 1.60 11.82 -12.84
N PHE A 300 2.57 11.07 -12.30
CA PHE A 300 3.76 11.61 -11.67
C PHE A 300 4.89 10.58 -11.78
N ALA A 301 6.08 11.02 -12.18
CA ALA A 301 7.31 10.23 -12.17
C ALA A 301 8.12 10.57 -10.92
N ILE A 302 8.46 9.56 -10.12
CA ILE A 302 9.20 9.74 -8.87
C ILE A 302 10.69 9.84 -9.22
N GLN A 303 11.23 11.03 -9.05
CA GLN A 303 12.63 11.33 -9.31
C GLN A 303 13.37 11.60 -8.01
N PRO A 304 14.71 11.51 -8.00
CA PRO A 304 15.51 11.90 -6.84
C PRO A 304 15.20 13.33 -6.40
N LEU A 305 15.11 13.53 -5.10
CA LEU A 305 14.87 14.86 -4.53
C LEU A 305 16.10 15.76 -4.74
N ALA A 306 15.87 17.01 -5.13
CA ALA A 306 16.89 17.95 -5.59
C ALA A 306 17.99 18.31 -4.57
N ASN A 307 17.80 18.04 -3.31
CA ASN A 307 18.76 18.37 -2.23
C ASN A 307 18.87 17.16 -1.30
N GLY A 308 19.41 16.06 -1.81
CA GLY A 308 19.71 14.89 -1.01
C GLY A 308 20.43 15.29 0.27
N THR A 309 19.79 15.06 1.38
CA THR A 309 20.36 15.20 2.71
C THR A 309 21.04 13.88 3.09
N LEU A 310 21.62 13.79 4.29
CA LEU A 310 22.10 12.53 4.86
C LEU A 310 20.98 11.45 4.98
N LEU A 311 19.73 11.84 4.71
CA LEU A 311 18.53 10.99 4.78
C LEU A 311 18.16 10.37 3.43
N GLY A 312 19.00 10.55 2.42
CA GLY A 312 18.76 10.07 1.07
C GLY A 312 17.84 10.98 0.25
N SER A 313 18.04 10.95 -1.04
CA SER A 313 17.24 11.69 -2.02
C SER A 313 16.49 10.76 -2.96
N GLU A 314 16.75 9.47 -2.90
CA GLU A 314 16.30 8.47 -3.85
C GLU A 314 15.08 7.72 -3.34
N SER A 315 14.28 7.20 -4.27
CA SER A 315 13.06 6.45 -3.99
C SER A 315 12.90 5.41 -5.09
N GLU A 316 13.26 4.17 -4.80
CA GLU A 316 13.27 3.08 -5.76
C GLU A 316 12.53 1.86 -5.26
N GLY A 317 12.00 1.07 -6.18
CA GLY A 317 11.27 -0.14 -5.88
C GLY A 317 9.94 0.15 -5.19
N VAL A 318 9.05 0.90 -5.83
CA VAL A 318 7.69 1.16 -5.30
C VAL A 318 6.97 -0.14 -5.00
N THR A 319 6.27 -0.17 -3.87
CA THR A 319 5.53 -1.34 -3.42
C THR A 319 4.05 -1.02 -3.24
N GLN A 320 3.59 -0.85 -2.02
CA GLN A 320 2.20 -0.50 -1.74
C GLN A 320 2.03 1.00 -1.56
N PHE A 321 0.82 1.46 -1.78
CA PHE A 321 0.40 2.79 -1.39
C PHE A 321 -1.00 2.76 -0.81
N ASP A 322 -1.36 3.83 -0.11
CA ASP A 322 -2.75 4.13 0.20
C ASP A 322 -2.98 5.64 0.22
N PHE A 323 -4.25 6.01 0.08
CA PHE A 323 -4.66 7.41 0.15
C PHE A 323 -4.52 7.92 1.58
N ALA A 324 -4.19 9.20 1.69
CA ALA A 324 -3.95 9.83 2.98
C ALA A 324 -5.17 9.71 3.93
N PRO A 325 -4.95 9.47 5.23
CA PRO A 325 -6.03 9.51 6.22
C PRO A 325 -6.75 10.85 6.20
N ALA A 326 -8.08 10.84 6.16
CA ALA A 326 -8.88 12.06 6.06
C ALA A 326 -8.69 12.99 7.27
N ASN A 327 -8.37 12.43 8.44
CA ASN A 327 -8.14 13.18 9.68
C ASN A 327 -6.68 13.60 9.89
N PHE A 328 -5.81 13.40 8.91
CA PHE A 328 -4.44 13.90 9.00
C PHE A 328 -4.40 15.43 8.89
N PRO A 329 -3.32 16.06 9.37
CA PRO A 329 -3.17 17.51 9.28
C PRO A 329 -3.24 18.01 7.83
N VAL A 330 -3.77 19.23 7.64
CA VAL A 330 -3.81 19.89 6.32
C VAL A 330 -2.42 19.87 5.67
N GLY A 331 -2.37 19.47 4.39
CA GLY A 331 -1.14 19.21 3.64
C GLY A 331 -0.71 17.75 3.65
N PHE A 332 -1.35 16.90 4.48
CA PHE A 332 -1.11 15.46 4.56
C PHE A 332 -2.41 14.63 4.54
N ASN A 333 -3.53 15.24 4.22
CA ASN A 333 -4.86 14.63 4.21
C ASN A 333 -5.50 14.52 2.82
N ASN A 334 -4.75 14.87 1.76
CA ASN A 334 -5.21 14.76 0.37
C ASN A 334 -4.04 14.39 -0.54
N GLY A 335 -3.69 13.13 -0.58
CA GLY A 335 -2.56 12.63 -1.35
C GLY A 335 -2.43 11.12 -1.20
N ILE A 336 -1.26 10.60 -1.49
CA ILE A 336 -0.92 9.19 -1.35
C ILE A 336 0.39 9.02 -0.59
N PHE A 337 0.40 8.06 0.35
CA PHE A 337 1.61 7.56 1.00
C PHE A 337 2.10 6.33 0.23
N ILE A 338 3.41 6.23 0.02
CA ILE A 338 4.04 5.24 -0.85
C ILE A 338 5.15 4.53 -0.08
N GLY A 339 5.14 3.20 -0.13
CA GLY A 339 6.21 2.36 0.40
C GLY A 339 7.22 2.00 -0.68
N PHE A 340 8.47 1.81 -0.25
CA PHE A 340 9.58 1.45 -1.13
C PHE A 340 10.34 0.25 -0.59
N SER A 341 10.83 -0.61 -1.50
CA SER A 341 11.72 -1.73 -1.16
C SER A 341 13.20 -1.37 -1.31
N GLY A 342 13.51 -0.27 -1.98
CA GLY A 342 14.87 0.18 -2.25
C GLY A 342 15.70 -0.89 -2.95
N LYS A 343 17.00 -0.91 -2.70
CA LYS A 343 17.96 -1.91 -3.23
C LYS A 343 17.69 -3.36 -2.79
N GLY A 344 16.49 -3.68 -2.49
CA GLY A 344 15.90 -4.98 -2.29
C GLY A 344 16.70 -6.02 -1.49
N GLY A 345 16.14 -6.53 -0.40
CA GLY A 345 16.55 -7.78 0.24
C GLY A 345 17.88 -7.80 0.99
N THR A 346 18.63 -6.71 1.05
CA THR A 346 19.91 -6.67 1.79
C THR A 346 19.74 -6.50 3.29
N GLY A 347 18.53 -6.14 3.76
CA GLY A 347 18.25 -5.94 5.19
C GLY A 347 19.01 -4.78 5.81
N ALA A 348 19.64 -3.92 5.01
CA ALA A 348 20.30 -2.71 5.47
C ALA A 348 19.47 -1.50 5.05
N ALA A 349 19.33 -0.52 5.95
CA ALA A 349 18.79 0.78 5.59
C ALA A 349 19.66 1.39 4.48
N ASN A 350 19.01 1.92 3.46
CA ASN A 350 19.66 2.62 2.36
C ASN A 350 18.88 3.90 2.04
N GLU A 351 19.42 4.73 1.18
CA GLU A 351 18.84 6.04 0.84
C GLU A 351 17.53 5.97 0.06
N GLU A 352 17.13 4.78 -0.40
CA GLU A 352 15.98 4.53 -1.24
C GLU A 352 14.73 4.07 -0.47
N ASN A 353 14.87 3.76 0.83
CA ASN A 353 13.83 3.10 1.65
C ASN A 353 12.95 4.07 2.45
N ALA A 354 12.62 5.23 1.95
CA ALA A 354 11.71 6.14 2.62
C ALA A 354 10.24 5.69 2.49
N VAL A 355 9.37 6.25 3.35
CA VAL A 355 7.96 6.38 3.02
C VAL A 355 7.77 7.69 2.28
N GLY A 356 7.35 7.64 1.04
CA GLY A 356 7.05 8.82 0.23
C GLY A 356 5.65 9.37 0.51
N TYR A 357 5.46 10.66 0.26
CA TYR A 357 4.15 11.29 0.24
C TYR A 357 4.03 12.24 -0.96
N TYR A 358 2.98 12.04 -1.77
CA TYR A 358 2.61 12.92 -2.86
C TYR A 358 1.31 13.66 -2.51
N ASP A 359 1.35 15.00 -2.46
CA ASP A 359 0.19 15.84 -2.16
C ASP A 359 -0.54 16.24 -3.45
N PHE A 360 -1.80 15.84 -3.59
CA PHE A 360 -2.62 16.18 -4.75
C PHE A 360 -2.92 17.67 -4.90
N ASN A 361 -2.89 18.46 -3.83
CA ASN A 361 -3.20 19.89 -3.91
C ASN A 361 -2.02 20.70 -4.45
N SER A 362 -0.81 20.40 -3.98
CA SER A 362 0.39 21.12 -4.37
C SER A 362 1.17 20.47 -5.51
N GLY A 363 0.97 19.18 -5.75
CA GLY A 363 1.77 18.39 -6.66
C GLY A 363 3.18 18.10 -6.14
N ASN A 364 3.44 18.34 -4.86
CA ASN A 364 4.75 18.12 -4.26
C ASN A 364 4.90 16.66 -3.81
N TYR A 365 6.09 16.11 -4.06
CA TYR A 365 6.56 14.84 -3.52
C TYR A 365 7.64 15.09 -2.47
N ILE A 366 7.55 14.41 -1.35
CA ILE A 366 8.52 14.46 -0.25
C ILE A 366 8.76 13.07 0.33
N HIS A 367 9.90 12.85 0.96
CA HIS A 367 10.08 11.75 1.90
C HIS A 367 9.39 12.10 3.22
N PHE A 368 8.36 11.35 3.58
CA PHE A 368 7.62 11.52 4.83
C PHE A 368 8.40 10.94 6.03
N SER A 369 9.07 9.81 5.83
CA SER A 369 9.99 9.23 6.80
C SER A 369 11.44 9.44 6.38
N GLU A 370 12.33 9.38 7.36
CA GLU A 370 13.77 9.37 7.12
C GLU A 370 14.23 7.97 6.72
N ASN A 371 15.22 7.92 5.82
CA ASN A 371 16.03 6.74 5.57
C ASN A 371 17.17 6.71 6.57
N SER A 372 16.94 6.34 7.80
CA SER A 372 18.05 6.30 8.75
C SER A 372 18.83 5.00 8.63
N GLN A 373 20.16 5.05 8.77
CA GLN A 373 21.01 3.86 8.77
C GLN A 373 20.68 2.89 9.91
N ASP A 374 19.88 3.34 10.89
CA ASP A 374 19.52 2.60 12.10
C ASP A 374 17.99 2.37 12.22
N GLY A 375 17.20 2.67 11.18
CA GLY A 375 15.74 2.77 11.30
C GLY A 375 14.95 1.79 10.46
N VAL A 376 14.18 2.34 9.52
CA VAL A 376 13.30 1.59 8.62
C VAL A 376 14.13 0.86 7.59
N TYR A 377 13.93 -0.45 7.47
CA TYR A 377 14.69 -1.27 6.53
C TYR A 377 13.98 -1.45 5.20
N ASN A 378 12.66 -1.76 5.23
CA ASN A 378 11.85 -1.94 4.03
C ASN A 378 10.39 -1.59 4.34
N PRO A 379 9.95 -0.32 4.25
CA PRO A 379 8.58 0.08 4.53
C PRO A 379 7.64 -0.24 3.36
N ILE A 380 7.51 -1.53 3.04
CA ILE A 380 6.82 -2.00 1.83
C ILE A 380 5.30 -1.98 1.94
N GLY A 381 4.76 -2.15 3.15
CA GLY A 381 3.33 -2.16 3.38
C GLY A 381 2.83 -0.81 3.82
N ILE A 382 1.87 -0.25 3.10
CA ILE A 382 1.22 1.03 3.40
C ILE A 382 -0.29 0.83 3.43
N ARG A 383 -0.92 1.24 4.53
CA ARG A 383 -2.38 1.19 4.65
C ARG A 383 -2.91 2.29 5.56
N SER A 384 -3.97 2.93 5.15
CA SER A 384 -4.64 3.99 5.91
C SER A 384 -5.96 3.51 6.52
N SER A 385 -6.28 4.05 7.67
CA SER A 385 -7.64 4.17 8.18
C SER A 385 -8.08 5.64 8.11
N VAL A 386 -9.23 5.99 8.69
CA VAL A 386 -9.72 7.38 8.69
C VAL A 386 -8.76 8.31 9.45
N ASP A 387 -8.06 7.83 10.46
CA ASP A 387 -7.28 8.60 11.42
C ASP A 387 -5.83 8.11 11.62
N ALA A 388 -5.43 7.05 10.94
CA ALA A 388 -4.10 6.48 11.06
C ALA A 388 -3.53 6.00 9.73
N LEU A 389 -2.21 6.11 9.61
CA LEU A 389 -1.40 5.46 8.59
C LEU A 389 -0.64 4.30 9.26
N TYR A 390 -0.80 3.10 8.72
CA TYR A 390 -0.03 1.92 9.11
C TYR A 390 1.09 1.69 8.10
N ILE A 391 2.28 1.38 8.61
CA ILE A 391 3.49 1.14 7.82
C ILE A 391 4.06 -0.20 8.25
N ALA A 392 4.11 -1.17 7.35
CA ALA A 392 4.76 -2.44 7.60
C ALA A 392 6.22 -2.38 7.14
N ASP A 393 7.12 -2.42 8.09
CA ASP A 393 8.56 -2.56 7.84
C ASP A 393 8.93 -4.04 7.77
N TYR A 394 9.03 -4.55 6.55
CA TYR A 394 9.34 -5.94 6.28
C TYR A 394 10.69 -6.36 6.86
N GLY A 395 11.70 -5.51 6.74
CA GLY A 395 13.06 -5.82 7.21
C GLY A 395 13.20 -5.80 8.73
N ALA A 396 12.55 -4.84 9.41
CA ALA A 396 12.56 -4.74 10.85
C ALA A 396 11.55 -5.69 11.53
N GLY A 397 10.57 -6.19 10.80
CA GLY A 397 9.51 -7.03 11.38
C GLY A 397 8.55 -6.26 12.29
N VAL A 398 8.31 -4.99 11.99
CA VAL A 398 7.49 -4.08 12.79
C VAL A 398 6.38 -3.47 11.96
N VAL A 399 5.22 -3.34 12.54
CA VAL A 399 4.13 -2.50 12.02
C VAL A 399 4.09 -1.22 12.85
N TYR A 400 4.33 -0.09 12.20
CA TYR A 400 4.18 1.24 12.81
C TYR A 400 2.77 1.78 12.56
N GLN A 401 2.28 2.56 13.53
CA GLN A 401 1.08 3.39 13.39
C GLN A 401 1.47 4.86 13.52
N VAL A 402 1.13 5.66 12.51
CA VAL A 402 1.25 7.13 12.56
C VAL A 402 -0.14 7.73 12.68
N THR A 403 -0.29 8.66 13.61
CA THR A 403 -1.56 9.39 13.82
C THR A 403 -1.29 10.88 13.95
N ALA A 404 -2.29 11.71 13.68
CA ALA A 404 -2.22 13.12 13.99
C ALA A 404 -2.17 13.34 15.51
N THR A 405 -1.33 14.26 15.97
CA THR A 405 -1.42 14.77 17.34
C THR A 405 -2.65 15.65 17.44
N SER A 406 -3.54 15.35 18.40
CA SER A 406 -4.63 16.29 18.72
C SER A 406 -4.02 17.59 19.24
N PRO A 407 -4.49 18.77 18.80
CA PRO A 407 -4.15 20.00 19.52
C PRO A 407 -4.51 19.80 20.98
N GLU A 408 -3.58 20.12 21.89
CA GLU A 408 -3.87 19.99 23.32
C GLU A 408 -5.18 20.68 23.68
N PRO A 409 -6.06 20.07 24.50
CA PRO A 409 -7.35 20.66 24.86
C PRO A 409 -7.26 22.07 25.46
N GLY A 410 -6.07 22.47 25.92
CA GLY A 410 -5.78 23.78 26.50
C GLY A 410 -5.97 24.98 25.56
N SER A 411 -5.72 24.80 24.24
CA SER A 411 -5.82 25.93 23.29
C SER A 411 -7.27 26.26 22.89
N LEU A 412 -8.17 25.29 22.90
CA LEU A 412 -9.60 25.49 22.59
C LEU A 412 -10.41 26.01 23.79
N VAL A 413 -10.03 25.62 25.02
CA VAL A 413 -10.75 26.07 26.24
C VAL A 413 -10.45 27.53 26.53
N LEU A 414 -9.23 28.03 26.25
CA LEU A 414 -8.90 29.46 26.41
C LEU A 414 -9.62 30.33 25.36
N GLY A 415 -9.79 29.86 24.13
CA GLY A 415 -10.53 30.58 23.08
C GLY A 415 -12.04 30.71 23.39
N THR A 416 -12.68 29.64 23.86
CA THR A 416 -14.12 29.64 24.20
C THR A 416 -14.40 30.32 25.52
N ALA A 417 -13.55 30.17 26.54
CA ALA A 417 -13.68 30.90 27.81
C ALA A 417 -13.44 32.40 27.63
N GLY A 418 -12.48 32.80 26.80
CA GLY A 418 -12.25 34.20 26.43
C GLY A 418 -13.43 34.85 25.70
N MET A 419 -14.06 34.12 24.76
CA MET A 419 -15.25 34.62 24.03
C MET A 419 -16.49 34.69 24.96
N THR A 420 -16.66 33.74 25.88
CA THR A 420 -17.79 33.76 26.82
C THR A 420 -17.65 34.94 27.83
N VAL A 421 -16.45 35.24 28.28
CA VAL A 421 -16.19 36.39 29.18
C VAL A 421 -16.40 37.71 28.46
N LEU A 422 -15.99 37.86 27.18
CA LEU A 422 -16.23 39.04 26.35
C LEU A 422 -17.72 39.24 26.08
N LEU A 423 -18.50 38.19 25.83
CA LEU A 423 -19.94 38.28 25.64
C LEU A 423 -20.71 38.61 26.96
N LEU A 424 -20.23 38.22 28.12
CA LEU A 424 -20.83 38.57 29.40
C LEU A 424 -20.51 40.01 29.83
N LEU A 425 -19.36 40.55 29.45
CA LEU A 425 -19.01 41.93 29.70
C LEU A 425 -19.70 42.91 28.76
N SER A 426 -20.03 42.53 27.54
CA SER A 426 -20.81 43.37 26.60
C SER A 426 -22.29 43.48 26.97
N ARG A 427 -22.88 42.44 27.63
CA ARG A 427 -24.27 42.50 28.07
C ARG A 427 -24.56 43.32 29.34
N LYS A 428 -23.51 43.78 30.04
CA LYS A 428 -23.67 44.61 31.23
C LYS A 428 -23.86 46.12 30.94
N LYS A 429 -23.81 46.56 29.67
CA LYS A 429 -23.89 47.98 29.29
C LYS A 429 -25.28 48.48 28.91
N ASP A 430 -26.28 47.60 28.79
CA ASP A 430 -27.64 47.97 28.40
C ASP A 430 -28.68 47.72 29.51
N ARG A 431 -28.49 48.34 30.70
CA ARG A 431 -29.60 48.49 31.65
C ARG A 431 -30.21 49.86 31.51
N PRO A 432 -31.48 50.02 31.15
CA PRO A 432 -32.15 51.29 31.16
C PRO A 432 -32.31 51.82 32.59
N SER A 433 -32.09 53.11 32.77
CA SER A 433 -32.29 53.85 34.00
C SER A 433 -33.77 53.80 34.43
N PRO A 434 -34.09 53.71 35.72
CA PRO A 434 -35.48 53.70 36.19
C PRO A 434 -36.11 55.11 36.03
N PRO A 435 -37.44 55.20 35.77
CA PRO A 435 -38.12 56.48 35.64
C PRO A 435 -38.17 57.20 36.98
N THR A 436 -37.82 58.49 36.95
CA THR A 436 -37.99 59.45 38.04
C THR A 436 -39.49 59.82 38.16
N VAL A 437 -40.01 59.66 39.36
CA VAL A 437 -41.31 60.18 39.81
C VAL A 437 -41.17 61.63 40.22
#